data_fe99c1c0204ed28d51126265c9342d73
#
_entry.id   fe99c1c0204ed28d51126265c9342d73
#
_cell.length_a   1.000
_cell.length_b   1.000
_cell.length_c   1.000
_cell.angle_alpha   90.00
_cell.angle_beta   90.00
_cell.angle_gamma   90.00
#
_symmetry.space_group_name_H-M   'P 1'
#
loop_
_entity.id
_entity.type
_entity.pdbx_description
1 polymer ?
#
loop_
_entity_poly.entity_id
_entity_poly.type
_entity_poly.pdbx_seq_one_letter_code
_entity_poly.pdbx_strand_id
1 'polypeptide(L)'
;MMRAPGRGVTDGYVAIACVLRPQGRRGEVLAVILSDFPSRFENLSRAFLDQPAQPPVAVTVESAWFHKDKVVLKFSGVDSIDDAENLKGRYILIPEGEKFALPAGQFYLWELEGCRVAVETDGKETTLGTVSGVERTGGVDLLHVAGASHEMLIPLAQSICKRIDPANKLIVVDPPADLLDLNLE
;
A
#
# COMPACT_ATOMS: atom_id res chain seq x y z
N MET A 1 -5.16 -13.62 25.07
CA MET A 1 -4.28 -14.07 23.97
C MET A 1 -5.06 -13.86 22.67
N MET A 2 -4.95 -12.66 22.07
CA MET A 2 -5.63 -12.32 20.84
C MET A 2 -4.92 -13.01 19.68
N ARG A 3 -5.64 -13.93 19.05
CA ARG A 3 -5.19 -14.60 17.82
C ARG A 3 -5.08 -13.54 16.73
N ALA A 4 -3.90 -13.37 16.14
CA ALA A 4 -3.76 -12.56 14.94
C ALA A 4 -4.76 -13.07 13.89
N PRO A 5 -5.55 -12.21 13.25
CA PRO A 5 -6.48 -12.64 12.23
C PRO A 5 -5.66 -13.16 11.05
N GLY A 6 -5.63 -14.47 10.90
CA GLY A 6 -5.23 -15.08 9.65
C GLY A 6 -6.05 -14.44 8.54
N ARG A 7 -5.40 -14.15 7.41
CA ARG A 7 -5.99 -13.63 6.19
C ARG A 7 -7.36 -14.25 5.95
N GLY A 8 -8.42 -13.54 6.33
CA GLY A 8 -9.78 -13.79 5.90
C GLY A 8 -9.89 -13.24 4.49
N VAL A 9 -9.30 -13.97 3.54
CA VAL A 9 -9.47 -13.70 2.12
C VAL A 9 -10.84 -14.26 1.78
N THR A 10 -11.85 -13.40 1.74
CA THR A 10 -13.01 -13.65 0.90
C THR A 10 -12.48 -13.55 -0.52
N ASP A 11 -12.59 -14.63 -1.32
CA ASP A 11 -12.01 -14.71 -2.67
C ASP A 11 -12.18 -13.39 -3.43
N GLY A 12 -11.05 -12.77 -3.81
CA GLY A 12 -11.01 -11.51 -4.55
C GLY A 12 -11.12 -10.22 -3.73
N TYR A 13 -11.05 -10.26 -2.39
CA TYR A 13 -11.10 -9.08 -1.52
C TYR A 13 -9.95 -9.06 -0.51
N VAL A 14 -9.52 -7.85 -0.13
CA VAL A 14 -8.51 -7.60 0.90
C VAL A 14 -9.09 -6.78 2.03
N ALA A 15 -8.89 -7.21 3.29
CA ALA A 15 -9.29 -6.47 4.47
C ALA A 15 -8.35 -5.28 4.72
N ILE A 16 -8.91 -4.08 4.78
CA ILE A 16 -8.17 -2.82 5.03
C ILE A 16 -8.42 -2.26 6.43
N ALA A 17 -9.52 -2.62 7.08
CA ALA A 17 -9.80 -2.25 8.46
C ALA A 17 -10.76 -3.26 9.11
N CYS A 18 -10.87 -3.20 10.45
CA CYS A 18 -11.83 -3.96 11.23
C CYS A 18 -12.59 -3.02 12.18
N VAL A 19 -13.91 -3.06 12.15
CA VAL A 19 -14.78 -2.24 12.99
C VAL A 19 -14.66 -2.67 14.46
N LEU A 20 -14.31 -1.74 15.34
CA LEU A 20 -14.18 -1.99 16.78
C LEU A 20 -15.48 -1.71 17.53
N ARG A 21 -16.09 -0.56 17.27
CA ARG A 21 -17.25 -0.06 17.99
C ARG A 21 -17.87 1.14 17.28
N PRO A 22 -19.12 1.50 17.60
CA PRO A 22 -19.70 2.79 17.24
C PRO A 22 -18.85 3.96 17.74
N GLN A 23 -18.92 5.07 17.01
CA GLN A 23 -18.27 6.32 17.35
C GLN A 23 -19.27 7.47 17.15
N GLY A 24 -19.63 8.16 18.25
CA GLY A 24 -20.62 9.23 18.17
C GLY A 24 -22.08 8.72 18.09
N ARG A 25 -22.99 9.58 17.62
CA ARG A 25 -24.45 9.32 17.61
C ARG A 25 -25.03 9.21 16.20
N ARG A 26 -24.23 9.42 15.18
CA ARG A 26 -24.66 9.51 13.78
C ARG A 26 -24.33 8.25 12.96
N GLY A 27 -24.08 7.12 13.63
CA GLY A 27 -23.75 5.87 12.96
C GLY A 27 -22.31 5.78 12.47
N GLU A 28 -21.42 6.66 12.93
CA GLU A 28 -19.99 6.51 12.65
C GLU A 28 -19.43 5.29 13.38
N VAL A 29 -18.44 4.65 12.80
CA VAL A 29 -17.71 3.52 13.38
C VAL A 29 -16.23 3.83 13.53
N LEU A 30 -15.65 3.43 14.66
CA LEU A 30 -14.21 3.42 14.88
C LEU A 30 -13.66 2.07 14.42
N ALA A 31 -12.66 2.07 13.54
CA ALA A 31 -12.05 0.87 13.01
C ALA A 31 -10.53 0.85 13.20
N VAL A 32 -9.97 -0.32 13.46
CA VAL A 32 -8.53 -0.58 13.44
C VAL A 32 -8.08 -0.70 12.00
N ILE A 33 -7.00 0.01 11.64
CA ILE A 33 -6.40 -0.03 10.32
C ILE A 33 -5.57 -1.31 10.20
N LEU A 34 -5.83 -2.10 9.17
CA LEU A 34 -5.10 -3.33 8.82
C LEU A 34 -4.22 -3.12 7.57
N SER A 35 -4.40 -1.98 6.90
CA SER A 35 -3.64 -1.63 5.70
C SER A 35 -2.32 -0.96 6.08
N ASP A 36 -1.24 -1.32 5.38
CA ASP A 36 0.05 -0.62 5.47
C ASP A 36 0.00 0.81 4.87
N PHE A 37 -1.11 1.18 4.22
CA PHE A 37 -1.32 2.48 3.56
C PHE A 37 -2.56 3.17 4.10
N PRO A 38 -2.47 3.83 5.26
CA PRO A 38 -3.60 4.53 5.87
C PRO A 38 -4.18 5.65 5.00
N SER A 39 -3.37 6.34 4.19
CA SER A 39 -3.81 7.43 3.31
C SER A 39 -4.92 7.03 2.33
N ARG A 40 -5.12 5.73 2.06
CA ARG A 40 -6.23 5.25 1.23
C ARG A 40 -7.61 5.64 1.76
N PHE A 41 -7.74 5.80 3.07
CA PHE A 41 -9.02 6.16 3.68
C PHE A 41 -9.44 7.60 3.37
N GLU A 42 -8.51 8.50 3.03
CA GLU A 42 -8.81 9.89 2.68
C GLU A 42 -9.67 10.04 1.43
N ASN A 43 -9.53 9.09 0.50
CA ASN A 43 -10.26 9.09 -0.78
C ASN A 43 -11.16 7.87 -0.95
N LEU A 44 -11.43 7.12 0.11
CA LEU A 44 -12.24 5.92 0.06
C LEU A 44 -13.72 6.29 -0.03
N SER A 45 -14.31 6.21 -1.21
CA SER A 45 -15.73 6.47 -1.45
C SER A 45 -16.59 5.20 -1.45
N ARG A 46 -15.98 4.04 -1.67
CA ARG A 46 -16.65 2.74 -1.72
C ARG A 46 -15.83 1.67 -1.02
N ALA A 47 -16.49 0.81 -0.29
CA ALA A 47 -15.90 -0.35 0.36
C ALA A 47 -16.88 -1.52 0.34
N PHE A 48 -16.48 -2.63 0.92
CA PHE A 48 -17.33 -3.79 1.14
C PHE A 48 -17.24 -4.20 2.61
N LEU A 49 -18.35 -4.65 3.16
CA LEU A 49 -18.39 -5.25 4.51
C LEU A 49 -18.49 -6.76 4.35
N ASP A 50 -17.66 -7.49 5.07
CA ASP A 50 -17.76 -8.94 5.12
C ASP A 50 -19.09 -9.38 5.74
N GLN A 51 -19.54 -10.55 5.33
CA GLN A 51 -20.72 -11.19 5.92
C GLN A 51 -20.41 -12.67 6.22
N PRO A 52 -20.85 -13.19 7.38
CA PRO A 52 -20.68 -14.61 7.67
C PRO A 52 -21.41 -15.47 6.62
N ALA A 53 -20.67 -16.34 5.96
CA ALA A 53 -21.18 -17.29 4.96
C ALA A 53 -21.92 -16.67 3.75
N GLN A 54 -21.73 -15.38 3.47
CA GLN A 54 -22.30 -14.68 2.33
C GLN A 54 -21.24 -13.81 1.65
N PRO A 55 -21.44 -13.45 0.36
CA PRO A 55 -20.56 -12.51 -0.32
C PRO A 55 -20.53 -11.15 0.37
N PRO A 56 -19.41 -10.42 0.33
CA PRO A 56 -19.31 -9.07 0.87
C PRO A 56 -20.34 -8.12 0.27
N VAL A 57 -20.90 -7.25 1.09
CA VAL A 57 -21.87 -6.24 0.67
C VAL A 57 -21.19 -4.92 0.41
N ALA A 58 -21.45 -4.34 -0.77
CA ALA A 58 -20.96 -3.01 -1.13
C ALA A 58 -21.59 -1.94 -0.23
N VAL A 59 -20.76 -1.01 0.26
CA VAL A 59 -21.17 0.14 1.06
C VAL A 59 -20.53 1.41 0.52
N THR A 60 -21.25 2.51 0.57
CA THR A 60 -20.71 3.84 0.26
C THR A 60 -20.14 4.46 1.51
N VAL A 61 -18.91 4.97 1.42
CA VAL A 61 -18.26 5.74 2.49
C VAL A 61 -18.56 7.21 2.27
N GLU A 62 -19.28 7.83 3.20
CA GLU A 62 -19.63 9.26 3.14
C GLU A 62 -18.49 10.14 3.65
N SER A 63 -17.79 9.67 4.68
CA SER A 63 -16.63 10.36 5.23
C SER A 63 -15.71 9.41 5.96
N ALA A 64 -14.43 9.76 6.01
CA ALA A 64 -13.41 9.08 6.77
C ALA A 64 -12.44 10.10 7.39
N TRP A 65 -12.03 9.88 8.63
CA TRP A 65 -10.98 10.69 9.26
C TRP A 65 -10.18 9.86 10.27
N PHE A 66 -8.95 10.27 10.49
CA PHE A 66 -8.08 9.58 11.43
C PHE A 66 -8.33 10.02 12.87
N HIS A 67 -8.32 9.06 13.76
CA HIS A 67 -8.34 9.28 15.20
C HIS A 67 -7.24 8.47 15.85
N LYS A 68 -6.11 9.12 16.16
CA LYS A 68 -4.86 8.49 16.61
C LYS A 68 -4.38 7.46 15.56
N ASP A 69 -4.24 6.20 15.96
CA ASP A 69 -3.82 5.05 15.16
C ASP A 69 -4.99 4.31 14.46
N LYS A 70 -6.18 4.92 14.45
CA LYS A 70 -7.42 4.33 13.95
C LYS A 70 -8.10 5.25 12.95
N VAL A 71 -9.06 4.71 12.22
CA VAL A 71 -9.91 5.48 11.31
C VAL A 71 -11.36 5.47 11.82
N VAL A 72 -12.02 6.62 11.71
CA VAL A 72 -13.47 6.74 11.89
C VAL A 72 -14.09 6.82 10.50
N LEU A 73 -15.14 6.01 10.28
CA LEU A 73 -15.82 5.92 9.00
C LEU A 73 -17.32 6.12 9.19
N LYS A 74 -17.92 6.84 8.25
CA LYS A 74 -19.38 6.97 8.13
C LYS A 74 -19.81 6.27 6.84
N PHE A 75 -20.73 5.33 6.98
CA PHE A 75 -21.32 4.64 5.84
C PHE A 75 -22.73 5.16 5.56
N SER A 76 -23.09 5.22 4.30
CA SER A 76 -24.45 5.56 3.87
C SER A 76 -25.45 4.51 4.38
N GLY A 77 -26.56 4.97 4.94
CA GLY A 77 -27.58 4.09 5.53
C GLY A 77 -27.25 3.52 6.90
N VAL A 78 -26.19 3.98 7.56
CA VAL A 78 -25.83 3.65 8.95
C VAL A 78 -25.93 4.94 9.74
N ASP A 79 -27.13 5.26 10.28
CA ASP A 79 -27.45 6.60 10.78
C ASP A 79 -27.69 6.64 12.29
N SER A 80 -27.62 5.48 12.95
CA SER A 80 -27.80 5.35 14.40
C SER A 80 -26.66 4.56 15.06
N ILE A 81 -26.61 4.64 16.40
CA ILE A 81 -25.67 3.83 17.20
C ILE A 81 -25.98 2.34 17.02
N ASP A 82 -27.27 1.99 16.97
CA ASP A 82 -27.70 0.59 16.85
C ASP A 82 -27.30 0.00 15.49
N ASP A 83 -27.41 0.78 14.41
CA ASP A 83 -26.92 0.36 13.10
C ASP A 83 -25.40 0.13 13.12
N ALA A 84 -24.67 1.05 13.75
CA ALA A 84 -23.21 0.94 13.87
C ALA A 84 -22.77 -0.23 14.78
N GLU A 85 -23.54 -0.56 15.84
CA GLU A 85 -23.29 -1.75 16.67
C GLU A 85 -23.37 -3.04 15.85
N ASN A 86 -24.28 -3.13 14.89
CA ASN A 86 -24.43 -4.30 14.02
C ASN A 86 -23.22 -4.52 13.10
N LEU A 87 -22.35 -3.52 12.96
CA LEU A 87 -21.13 -3.60 12.18
C LEU A 87 -19.90 -3.99 13.00
N LYS A 88 -20.02 -4.09 14.32
CA LYS A 88 -18.91 -4.43 15.20
C LYS A 88 -18.29 -5.79 14.85
N GLY A 89 -16.96 -5.83 14.76
CA GLY A 89 -16.19 -7.01 14.41
C GLY A 89 -16.14 -7.31 12.91
N ARG A 90 -16.89 -6.56 12.07
CA ARG A 90 -16.85 -6.76 10.62
C ARG A 90 -15.59 -6.18 10.01
N TYR A 91 -15.11 -6.84 8.96
CA TYR A 91 -14.01 -6.36 8.14
C TYR A 91 -14.51 -5.41 7.05
N ILE A 92 -13.76 -4.35 6.86
CA ILE A 92 -13.92 -3.41 5.74
C ILE A 92 -12.95 -3.87 4.67
N LEU A 93 -13.50 -4.20 3.50
CA LEU A 93 -12.80 -4.86 2.41
C LEU A 93 -12.78 -3.97 1.18
N ILE A 94 -11.77 -4.17 0.35
CA ILE A 94 -11.70 -3.67 -1.03
C ILE A 94 -11.43 -4.83 -1.99
N PRO A 95 -11.85 -4.77 -3.27
CA PRO A 95 -11.47 -5.76 -4.26
C PRO A 95 -9.95 -5.83 -4.41
N GLU A 96 -9.39 -7.04 -4.52
CA GLU A 96 -7.96 -7.25 -4.71
C GLU A 96 -7.44 -6.58 -6.00
N GLY A 97 -8.30 -6.49 -7.02
CA GLY A 97 -7.99 -5.81 -8.28
C GLY A 97 -8.11 -4.27 -8.22
N GLU A 98 -8.76 -3.70 -7.20
CA GLU A 98 -8.72 -2.27 -6.92
C GLU A 98 -7.42 -1.92 -6.20
N LYS A 99 -6.30 -2.22 -6.85
CA LYS A 99 -5.02 -1.64 -6.48
C LYS A 99 -5.22 -0.13 -6.54
N PHE A 100 -5.14 0.51 -5.38
CA PHE A 100 -5.11 1.95 -5.32
C PHE A 100 -4.13 2.43 -6.39
N ALA A 101 -4.60 3.28 -7.28
CA ALA A 101 -3.69 4.14 -8.02
C ALA A 101 -3.02 5.00 -6.94
N LEU A 102 -1.88 4.55 -6.47
CA LEU A 102 -1.04 5.33 -5.58
C LEU A 102 -0.83 6.68 -6.28
N PRO A 103 -0.88 7.81 -5.55
CA PRO A 103 -0.51 9.10 -6.13
C PRO A 103 0.78 8.95 -6.93
N ALA A 104 0.91 9.71 -8.02
CA ALA A 104 2.09 9.63 -8.87
C ALA A 104 3.36 9.69 -8.03
N GLY A 105 4.21 8.68 -8.12
CA GLY A 105 5.44 8.55 -7.34
C GLY A 105 5.35 7.73 -6.05
N GLN A 106 4.19 7.15 -5.72
CA GLN A 106 4.07 6.15 -4.66
C GLN A 106 3.93 4.75 -5.29
N PHE A 107 4.56 3.76 -4.68
CA PHE A 107 4.59 2.37 -5.12
C PHE A 107 4.75 1.46 -3.90
N TYR A 108 4.31 0.22 -4.03
CA TYR A 108 4.58 -0.80 -3.03
C TYR A 108 6.01 -1.33 -3.21
N LEU A 109 6.78 -1.48 -2.13
CA LEU A 109 8.16 -1.96 -2.22
C LEU A 109 8.26 -3.31 -2.94
N TRP A 110 7.31 -4.21 -2.71
CA TRP A 110 7.27 -5.51 -3.41
C TRP A 110 6.99 -5.40 -4.91
N GLU A 111 6.38 -4.30 -5.39
CA GLU A 111 6.15 -4.07 -6.83
C GLU A 111 7.46 -3.74 -7.56
N LEU A 112 8.46 -3.27 -6.82
CA LEU A 112 9.78 -2.95 -7.37
C LEU A 112 10.61 -4.19 -7.66
N GLU A 113 10.34 -5.30 -6.98
CA GLU A 113 11.01 -6.57 -7.29
C GLU A 113 10.75 -7.00 -8.73
N GLY A 114 11.80 -7.39 -9.42
CA GLY A 114 11.78 -7.72 -10.84
C GLY A 114 11.71 -6.52 -11.79
N CYS A 115 11.78 -5.27 -11.27
CA CYS A 115 11.94 -4.10 -12.12
C CYS A 115 13.35 -4.02 -12.70
N ARG A 116 13.44 -3.70 -13.98
CA ARG A 116 14.70 -3.36 -14.66
C ARG A 116 15.16 -1.99 -14.19
N VAL A 117 16.41 -1.88 -13.78
CA VAL A 117 17.05 -0.62 -13.40
C VAL A 117 17.94 -0.14 -14.55
N ALA A 118 17.75 1.10 -14.98
CA ALA A 118 18.51 1.70 -16.07
C ALA A 118 18.97 3.12 -15.72
N VAL A 119 20.12 3.51 -16.27
CA VAL A 119 20.59 4.90 -16.30
C VAL A 119 20.26 5.49 -17.66
N GLU A 120 19.77 6.71 -17.68
CA GLU A 120 19.57 7.47 -18.92
C GLU A 120 20.71 8.47 -19.11
N THR A 121 21.48 8.30 -20.18
CA THR A 121 22.55 9.21 -20.58
C THR A 121 22.33 9.60 -22.03
N ASP A 122 22.24 10.89 -22.32
CA ASP A 122 22.02 11.44 -23.67
C ASP A 122 20.82 10.82 -24.42
N GLY A 123 19.72 10.57 -23.70
CA GLY A 123 18.50 9.95 -24.24
C GLY A 123 18.61 8.45 -24.54
N LYS A 124 19.71 7.81 -24.11
CA LYS A 124 19.92 6.37 -24.18
C LYS A 124 19.78 5.73 -22.79
N GLU A 125 18.90 4.72 -22.69
CA GLU A 125 18.79 3.89 -21.49
C GLU A 125 19.84 2.76 -21.52
N THR A 126 20.69 2.72 -20.50
CA THR A 126 21.64 1.61 -20.27
C THR A 126 21.16 0.82 -19.05
N THR A 127 20.93 -0.47 -19.22
CA THR A 127 20.48 -1.34 -18.14
C THR A 127 21.62 -1.64 -17.17
N LEU A 128 21.41 -1.40 -15.88
CA LEU A 128 22.32 -1.76 -14.80
C LEU A 128 22.06 -3.17 -14.28
N GLY A 129 20.78 -3.55 -14.16
CA GLY A 129 20.38 -4.85 -13.62
C GLY A 129 18.88 -4.93 -13.36
N THR A 130 18.51 -5.86 -12.50
CA THR A 130 17.11 -6.09 -12.07
C THR A 130 17.03 -6.06 -10.56
N VAL A 131 15.97 -5.47 -10.00
CA VAL A 131 15.74 -5.44 -8.55
C VAL A 131 15.49 -6.86 -8.04
N SER A 132 16.36 -7.35 -7.17
CA SER A 132 16.25 -8.64 -6.49
C SER A 132 15.54 -8.56 -5.14
N GLY A 133 15.50 -7.37 -4.53
CA GLY A 133 14.84 -7.12 -3.26
C GLY A 133 14.93 -5.66 -2.84
N VAL A 134 14.22 -5.32 -1.75
CA VAL A 134 14.26 -3.98 -1.13
C VAL A 134 14.54 -4.13 0.36
N GLU A 135 15.58 -3.47 0.84
CA GLU A 135 15.95 -3.42 2.24
C GLU A 135 15.43 -2.15 2.91
N ARG A 136 14.70 -2.32 4.01
CA ARG A 136 14.24 -1.20 4.86
C ARG A 136 15.29 -0.85 5.89
N THR A 137 15.81 0.37 5.84
CA THR A 137 16.89 0.81 6.73
C THR A 137 16.42 1.72 7.88
N GLY A 138 15.12 2.09 7.94
CA GLY A 138 14.60 3.08 8.89
C GLY A 138 14.88 4.54 8.48
N GLY A 139 15.58 4.73 7.36
CA GLY A 139 15.83 6.02 6.71
C GLY A 139 15.43 5.92 5.23
N VAL A 140 16.42 5.99 4.35
CA VAL A 140 16.22 5.76 2.89
C VAL A 140 16.35 4.27 2.62
N ASP A 141 15.28 3.65 2.09
CA ASP A 141 15.30 2.25 1.70
C ASP A 141 16.31 2.00 0.57
N LEU A 142 16.85 0.78 0.50
CA LEU A 142 17.86 0.38 -0.49
C LEU A 142 17.29 -0.65 -1.46
N LEU A 143 17.49 -0.42 -2.76
CA LEU A 143 17.22 -1.41 -3.80
C LEU A 143 18.45 -2.32 -3.94
N HIS A 144 18.25 -3.62 -3.79
CA HIS A 144 19.21 -4.62 -4.20
C HIS A 144 19.03 -4.86 -5.70
N VAL A 145 20.05 -4.55 -6.50
CA VAL A 145 20.01 -4.66 -7.96
C VAL A 145 21.02 -5.70 -8.42
N ALA A 146 20.51 -6.82 -8.91
CA ALA A 146 21.33 -7.86 -9.51
C ALA A 146 21.81 -7.39 -10.89
N GLY A 147 23.08 -6.99 -10.98
CA GLY A 147 23.77 -6.63 -12.21
C GLY A 147 24.38 -7.84 -12.91
N ALA A 148 25.07 -7.60 -14.03
CA ALA A 148 25.69 -8.67 -14.81
C ALA A 148 26.88 -9.34 -14.10
N SER A 149 27.62 -8.61 -13.27
CA SER A 149 28.84 -9.06 -12.61
C SER A 149 28.77 -9.05 -11.08
N HIS A 150 27.98 -8.17 -10.51
CA HIS A 150 27.86 -7.96 -9.06
C HIS A 150 26.49 -7.40 -8.70
N GLU A 151 26.15 -7.48 -7.43
CA GLU A 151 24.98 -6.84 -6.86
C GLU A 151 25.29 -5.38 -6.51
N MET A 152 24.36 -4.49 -6.78
CA MET A 152 24.47 -3.06 -6.48
C MET A 152 23.39 -2.65 -5.47
N LEU A 153 23.75 -1.76 -4.54
CA LEU A 153 22.82 -1.13 -3.62
C LEU A 153 22.52 0.29 -4.07
N ILE A 154 21.27 0.56 -4.43
CA ILE A 154 20.84 1.87 -4.92
C ILE A 154 19.82 2.46 -3.95
N PRO A 155 20.10 3.66 -3.36
CA PRO A 155 19.12 4.31 -2.48
C PRO A 155 17.83 4.69 -3.21
N LEU A 156 16.69 4.32 -2.62
CA LEU A 156 15.36 4.63 -3.12
C LEU A 156 14.98 6.08 -2.76
N ALA A 157 15.70 7.04 -3.31
CA ALA A 157 15.52 8.47 -3.08
C ALA A 157 15.15 9.18 -4.38
N GLN A 158 14.29 10.21 -4.29
CA GLN A 158 13.89 11.02 -5.46
C GLN A 158 15.08 11.71 -6.15
N SER A 159 16.15 11.98 -5.43
CA SER A 159 17.39 12.53 -5.99
C SER A 159 18.10 11.55 -6.92
N ILE A 160 17.93 10.25 -6.70
CA ILE A 160 18.59 9.17 -7.45
C ILE A 160 17.62 8.50 -8.41
N CYS A 161 16.41 8.10 -7.93
CA CYS A 161 15.40 7.46 -8.75
C CYS A 161 14.54 8.53 -9.45
N LYS A 162 14.87 8.84 -10.70
CA LYS A 162 14.19 9.87 -11.49
C LYS A 162 12.80 9.43 -11.98
N ARG A 163 12.65 8.16 -12.30
CA ARG A 163 11.37 7.58 -12.72
C ARG A 163 11.23 6.18 -12.16
N ILE A 164 10.11 5.92 -11.51
CA ILE A 164 9.74 4.61 -11.02
C ILE A 164 8.40 4.25 -11.65
N ASP A 165 8.38 3.19 -12.43
CA ASP A 165 7.22 2.70 -13.17
C ASP A 165 7.08 1.19 -12.93
N PRO A 166 6.45 0.79 -11.83
CA PRO A 166 6.27 -0.62 -11.49
C PRO A 166 5.38 -1.36 -12.48
N ALA A 167 4.45 -0.65 -13.14
CA ALA A 167 3.55 -1.24 -14.12
C ALA A 167 4.29 -1.73 -15.37
N ASN A 168 5.28 -0.96 -15.82
CA ASN A 168 6.16 -1.32 -16.93
C ASN A 168 7.47 -2.00 -16.48
N LYS A 169 7.58 -2.31 -15.17
CA LYS A 169 8.77 -2.93 -14.58
C LYS A 169 10.06 -2.17 -14.92
N LEU A 170 10.04 -0.84 -14.77
CA LEU A 170 11.16 0.04 -15.07
C LEU A 170 11.43 1.03 -13.94
N ILE A 171 12.70 1.15 -13.58
CA ILE A 171 13.21 2.20 -12.68
C ILE A 171 14.36 2.88 -13.40
N VAL A 172 14.24 4.19 -13.63
CA VAL A 172 15.33 5.01 -14.21
C VAL A 172 16.02 5.74 -13.06
N VAL A 173 17.33 5.54 -12.97
CA VAL A 173 18.18 6.13 -11.93
C VAL A 173 19.21 7.07 -12.53
N ASP A 174 19.61 8.05 -11.73
CA ASP A 174 20.72 8.98 -12.01
C ASP A 174 21.63 8.99 -10.76
N PRO A 175 22.40 7.91 -10.55
CA PRO A 175 23.29 7.82 -9.42
C PRO A 175 24.53 8.70 -9.64
N PRO A 176 25.06 9.33 -8.58
CA PRO A 176 26.38 9.97 -8.66
C PRO A 176 27.43 8.92 -9.04
N ALA A 177 28.46 9.35 -9.80
CA ALA A 177 29.49 8.45 -10.33
C ALA A 177 30.14 7.56 -9.26
N ASP A 178 30.40 8.13 -8.08
CA ASP A 178 31.01 7.42 -6.95
C ASP A 178 30.13 6.28 -6.40
N LEU A 179 28.81 6.34 -6.58
CA LEU A 179 27.90 5.32 -6.09
C LEU A 179 28.01 4.00 -6.87
N LEU A 180 28.29 4.08 -8.15
CA LEU A 180 28.47 2.90 -8.98
C LEU A 180 29.84 2.25 -8.76
N ASP A 181 30.85 3.05 -8.41
CA ASP A 181 32.21 2.58 -8.14
C ASP A 181 32.35 1.91 -6.75
N LEU A 182 31.59 2.38 -5.77
CA LEU A 182 31.59 1.80 -4.41
C LEU A 182 31.07 0.35 -4.35
N ASN A 183 30.34 -0.08 -5.37
CA ASN A 183 29.80 -1.45 -5.46
C ASN A 183 30.74 -2.43 -6.21
N LEU A 184 31.99 -2.02 -6.49
CA LEU A 184 32.98 -2.82 -7.22
C LEU A 184 33.99 -3.58 -6.35
N GLU A 185 33.86 -3.51 -4.98
CA GLU A 185 34.71 -4.26 -4.05
C GLU A 185 34.04 -5.53 -3.49
#